data_757e0447609da639a09430a68bd69126
#
_entry.id   757e0447609da639a09430a68bd69126
#
_cell.length_a   1.000
_cell.length_b   1.000
_cell.length_c   1.000
_cell.angle_alpha   90.00
_cell.angle_beta   90.00
_cell.angle_gamma   90.00
#
_symmetry.space_group_name_H-M   'P 1'
#
loop_
_entity.id
_entity.type
_entity.pdbx_description
1 polymer ?
#
loop_
_entity_poly.entity_id
_entity_poly.type
_entity_poly.pdbx_seq_one_letter_code
_entity_poly.pdbx_strand_id
1 'polypeptide(L)'
;KQEEHVSELTYGGAEKLHTITPHIAQLLMHVLGNGKTEFEHFVNWLAYIYQNKRKTMTAWIFTGVPGTGKGLFIHKVLKPLFGEQQVPMRSLENIEEQFNLYMRTALFLVVDEFRMGDSGNTGKMADKLKHQVTEPTLTIRAMRTNQIELPSFCNFIFLTNRADAVKIEEGDRRYNVAPRQENKLEEAHPDFIGMLADVQAELFNFAGLLQKFQVDERMAHTALENDAKKEM
;
A
#
# COMPACT_ATOMS: atom_id res chain seq x y z
N LYS A 1 17.19 -28.11 7.29
CA LYS A 1 16.70 -27.07 8.26
C LYS A 1 15.92 -25.94 7.57
N GLN A 2 16.27 -25.54 6.31
CA GLN A 2 15.50 -24.55 5.55
C GLN A 2 14.21 -25.12 4.95
N GLU A 3 14.20 -26.39 4.55
CA GLU A 3 13.02 -27.07 3.99
C GLU A 3 11.95 -27.39 5.06
N GLU A 4 12.33 -27.70 6.29
CA GLU A 4 11.39 -27.93 7.40
C GLU A 4 10.66 -26.66 7.81
N HIS A 5 11.34 -25.51 7.79
CA HIS A 5 10.71 -24.21 8.11
C HIS A 5 9.65 -23.79 7.06
N VAL A 6 9.84 -24.19 5.81
CA VAL A 6 8.92 -23.90 4.70
C VAL A 6 7.65 -24.75 4.75
N SER A 7 7.70 -25.99 5.34
CA SER A 7 6.54 -26.87 5.48
C SER A 7 5.54 -26.40 6.55
N GLU A 8 6.00 -25.75 7.61
CA GLU A 8 5.15 -25.19 8.67
C GLU A 8 4.40 -23.91 8.24
N LEU A 9 4.85 -23.26 7.14
CA LEU A 9 4.24 -22.06 6.58
C LEU A 9 2.88 -22.33 5.87
N THR A 10 2.44 -23.57 5.79
CA THR A 10 1.37 -24.00 4.90
C THR A 10 -0.05 -23.60 5.34
N TYR A 11 -0.27 -23.19 6.58
CA TYR A 11 -1.60 -22.79 7.09
C TYR A 11 -1.47 -21.72 8.17
N GLY A 12 -1.74 -20.46 7.84
CA GLY A 12 -1.79 -19.42 8.85
C GLY A 12 -2.17 -18.07 8.31
N GLY A 13 -2.99 -17.35 9.06
CA GLY A 13 -3.36 -15.97 8.82
C GLY A 13 -2.22 -14.97 9.13
N ALA A 14 -2.57 -13.70 9.18
CA ALA A 14 -1.64 -12.60 9.48
C ALA A 14 -0.87 -12.75 10.81
N GLU A 15 -1.37 -13.58 11.72
CA GLU A 15 -0.72 -13.89 13.01
C GLU A 15 0.69 -14.49 12.86
N LYS A 16 0.91 -15.28 11.81
CA LYS A 16 2.24 -15.90 11.58
C LYS A 16 3.32 -14.88 11.19
N LEU A 17 2.93 -13.70 10.69
CA LEU A 17 3.90 -12.65 10.43
C LEU A 17 4.65 -12.24 11.70
N HIS A 18 3.94 -12.14 12.82
CA HIS A 18 4.56 -11.78 14.11
C HIS A 18 5.59 -12.80 14.61
N THR A 19 5.49 -14.05 14.17
CA THR A 19 6.42 -15.11 14.57
C THR A 19 7.57 -15.28 13.58
N ILE A 20 7.30 -15.19 12.28
CA ILE A 20 8.28 -15.55 11.23
C ILE A 20 9.01 -14.31 10.69
N THR A 21 8.31 -13.18 10.64
CA THR A 21 8.84 -11.88 10.17
C THR A 21 8.47 -10.79 11.17
N PRO A 22 8.93 -10.87 12.42
CA PRO A 22 8.49 -9.99 13.50
C PRO A 22 8.81 -8.53 13.25
N HIS A 23 9.95 -8.20 12.63
CA HIS A 23 10.36 -6.83 12.38
C HIS A 23 9.58 -6.20 11.22
N ILE A 24 9.28 -6.97 10.15
CA ILE A 24 8.35 -6.51 9.09
C ILE A 24 6.95 -6.32 9.67
N ALA A 25 6.46 -7.26 10.48
CA ALA A 25 5.16 -7.15 11.13
C ALA A 25 5.09 -5.92 12.05
N GLN A 26 6.13 -5.66 12.82
CA GLN A 26 6.24 -4.51 13.73
C GLN A 26 6.22 -3.17 12.95
N LEU A 27 7.04 -3.06 11.90
CA LEU A 27 7.06 -1.88 11.04
C LEU A 27 5.69 -1.64 10.39
N LEU A 28 5.07 -2.69 9.86
CA LEU A 28 3.78 -2.61 9.20
C LEU A 28 2.66 -2.24 10.18
N MET A 29 2.62 -2.86 11.36
CA MET A 29 1.67 -2.50 12.42
C MET A 29 1.78 -1.04 12.80
N HIS A 30 3.01 -0.54 12.98
CA HIS A 30 3.26 0.86 13.32
C HIS A 30 2.76 1.79 12.21
N VAL A 31 3.09 1.52 10.95
CA VAL A 31 2.66 2.32 9.78
C VAL A 31 1.14 2.33 9.64
N LEU A 32 0.47 1.25 10.02
CA LEU A 32 -1.00 1.11 10.01
C LEU A 32 -1.66 1.64 11.31
N GLY A 33 -0.98 2.50 12.07
CA GLY A 33 -1.54 3.12 13.28
C GLY A 33 -1.84 2.13 14.40
N ASN A 34 -1.15 0.98 14.42
CA ASN A 34 -1.33 -0.12 15.36
C ASN A 34 -2.74 -0.78 15.32
N GLY A 35 -3.47 -0.60 14.21
CA GLY A 35 -4.76 -1.22 13.99
C GLY A 35 -4.64 -2.70 13.64
N LYS A 36 -5.15 -3.61 14.48
CA LYS A 36 -5.09 -5.05 14.24
C LYS A 36 -5.93 -5.45 13.00
N THR A 37 -7.14 -4.94 12.91
CA THR A 37 -8.04 -5.22 11.78
C THR A 37 -7.45 -4.69 10.47
N GLU A 38 -6.87 -3.51 10.50
CA GLU A 38 -6.21 -2.89 9.35
C GLU A 38 -4.98 -3.69 8.92
N PHE A 39 -4.22 -4.21 9.89
CA PHE A 39 -3.08 -5.07 9.61
C PHE A 39 -3.51 -6.37 8.90
N GLU A 40 -4.50 -7.07 9.44
CA GLU A 40 -5.01 -8.30 8.84
C GLU A 40 -5.56 -8.06 7.44
N HIS A 41 -6.32 -6.98 7.26
CA HIS A 41 -6.90 -6.60 5.97
C HIS A 41 -5.81 -6.22 4.95
N PHE A 42 -4.80 -5.43 5.38
CA PHE A 42 -3.69 -5.04 4.50
C PHE A 42 -2.83 -6.24 4.08
N VAL A 43 -2.52 -7.15 5.00
CA VAL A 43 -1.74 -8.36 4.69
C VAL A 43 -2.49 -9.24 3.70
N ASN A 44 -3.80 -9.44 3.88
CA ASN A 44 -4.64 -10.18 2.93
C ASN A 44 -4.66 -9.52 1.54
N TRP A 45 -4.83 -8.20 1.49
CA TRP A 45 -4.79 -7.40 0.26
C TRP A 45 -3.44 -7.51 -0.45
N LEU A 46 -2.34 -7.40 0.30
CA LEU A 46 -0.97 -7.51 -0.22
C LEU A 46 -0.68 -8.93 -0.74
N ALA A 47 -1.11 -9.96 0.00
CA ALA A 47 -0.98 -11.36 -0.39
C ALA A 47 -1.74 -11.67 -1.68
N TYR A 48 -2.98 -11.16 -1.82
CA TYR A 48 -3.74 -11.29 -3.06
C TYR A 48 -2.97 -10.72 -4.26
N ILE A 49 -2.45 -9.50 -4.13
CA ILE A 49 -1.68 -8.85 -5.20
C ILE A 49 -0.38 -9.62 -5.47
N TYR A 50 0.28 -10.10 -4.40
CA TYR A 50 1.52 -10.87 -4.54
C TYR A 50 1.31 -12.17 -5.32
N GLN A 51 0.24 -12.90 -5.04
CA GLN A 51 -0.08 -14.18 -5.70
C GLN A 51 -0.61 -13.98 -7.13
N ASN A 52 -1.49 -13.01 -7.34
CA ASN A 52 -2.26 -12.88 -8.58
C ASN A 52 -1.73 -11.82 -9.54
N LYS A 53 -0.94 -10.85 -9.08
CA LYS A 53 -0.48 -9.70 -9.86
C LYS A 53 -1.65 -8.93 -10.52
N ARG A 54 -2.75 -8.80 -9.78
CA ARG A 54 -4.00 -8.19 -10.26
C ARG A 54 -4.40 -7.00 -9.43
N LYS A 55 -5.24 -6.16 -10.02
CA LYS A 55 -5.86 -5.01 -9.38
C LYS A 55 -6.99 -5.45 -8.46
N THR A 56 -7.08 -4.86 -7.26
CA THR A 56 -8.12 -5.13 -6.27
C THR A 56 -9.32 -4.20 -6.34
N MET A 57 -9.25 -3.12 -7.11
CA MET A 57 -10.23 -2.03 -7.17
C MET A 57 -10.38 -1.26 -5.85
N THR A 58 -9.47 -1.51 -4.90
CA THR A 58 -9.36 -0.78 -3.64
C THR A 58 -7.98 -0.16 -3.50
N ALA A 59 -7.85 0.86 -2.67
CA ALA A 59 -6.61 1.56 -2.38
C ALA A 59 -6.41 1.70 -0.88
N TRP A 60 -5.17 1.92 -0.44
CA TRP A 60 -4.84 2.19 0.95
C TRP A 60 -4.40 3.63 1.15
N ILE A 61 -4.81 4.23 2.26
CA ILE A 61 -4.37 5.53 2.73
C ILE A 61 -3.65 5.34 4.06
N PHE A 62 -2.37 5.66 4.11
CA PHE A 62 -1.55 5.65 5.33
C PHE A 62 -1.43 7.07 5.85
N THR A 63 -1.91 7.29 7.07
CA THR A 63 -1.91 8.60 7.71
C THR A 63 -1.01 8.61 8.92
N GLY A 64 -0.36 9.73 9.22
CA GLY A 64 0.46 9.86 10.42
C GLY A 64 1.40 11.04 10.33
N VAL A 65 1.93 11.44 11.48
CA VAL A 65 2.92 12.51 11.54
C VAL A 65 4.18 12.20 10.73
N PRO A 66 4.99 13.17 10.34
CA PRO A 66 6.29 12.89 9.71
C PRO A 66 7.16 11.99 10.59
N GLY A 67 7.89 11.05 9.98
CA GLY A 67 8.78 10.14 10.70
C GLY A 67 8.15 8.84 11.19
N THR A 68 6.90 8.53 10.84
CA THR A 68 6.21 7.28 11.23
C THR A 68 6.62 6.06 10.41
N GLY A 69 7.61 6.14 9.53
CA GLY A 69 8.10 4.98 8.78
C GLY A 69 7.32 4.64 7.50
N LYS A 70 6.30 5.42 7.09
CA LYS A 70 5.53 5.18 5.85
C LYS A 70 6.43 4.99 4.62
N GLY A 71 7.32 5.94 4.38
CA GLY A 71 8.29 5.85 3.28
C GLY A 71 9.29 4.70 3.44
N LEU A 72 9.71 4.40 4.68
CA LEU A 72 10.60 3.26 4.96
C LEU A 72 9.95 1.93 4.59
N PHE A 73 8.67 1.72 4.92
CA PHE A 73 7.94 0.53 4.49
C PHE A 73 7.96 0.38 2.95
N ILE A 74 7.68 1.46 2.23
CA ILE A 74 7.73 1.42 0.75
C ILE A 74 9.13 1.04 0.25
N HIS A 75 10.17 1.71 0.74
CA HIS A 75 11.54 1.51 0.25
C HIS A 75 12.20 0.22 0.75
N LYS A 76 11.90 -0.22 1.97
CA LYS A 76 12.58 -1.36 2.60
C LYS A 76 11.82 -2.68 2.48
N VAL A 77 10.51 -2.62 2.22
CA VAL A 77 9.67 -3.82 2.10
C VAL A 77 9.02 -3.91 0.73
N LEU A 78 8.19 -2.94 0.35
CA LEU A 78 7.36 -3.07 -0.83
C LEU A 78 8.17 -3.10 -2.13
N LYS A 79 9.11 -2.18 -2.32
CA LYS A 79 9.97 -2.13 -3.51
C LYS A 79 10.89 -3.35 -3.64
N PRO A 80 11.61 -3.81 -2.60
CA PRO A 80 12.41 -5.04 -2.71
C PRO A 80 11.55 -6.28 -3.00
N LEU A 81 10.32 -6.33 -2.50
CA LEU A 81 9.41 -7.46 -2.66
C LEU A 81 8.86 -7.59 -4.10
N PHE A 82 8.52 -6.47 -4.73
CA PHE A 82 7.87 -6.44 -6.04
C PHE A 82 8.77 -5.95 -7.17
N GLY A 83 9.84 -5.24 -6.86
CA GLY A 83 10.76 -4.60 -7.80
C GLY A 83 10.54 -3.09 -7.91
N GLU A 84 11.62 -2.35 -8.10
CA GLU A 84 11.62 -0.87 -8.15
C GLU A 84 10.69 -0.31 -9.23
N GLN A 85 10.67 -0.93 -10.41
CA GLN A 85 9.85 -0.47 -11.54
C GLN A 85 8.36 -0.77 -11.37
N GLN A 86 8.03 -1.78 -10.56
CA GLN A 86 6.65 -2.17 -10.26
C GLN A 86 6.03 -1.34 -9.14
N VAL A 87 6.85 -0.57 -8.40
CA VAL A 87 6.42 0.26 -7.28
C VAL A 87 6.90 1.72 -7.45
N PRO A 88 6.51 2.41 -8.54
CA PRO A 88 6.81 3.83 -8.67
C PRO A 88 6.19 4.63 -7.53
N MET A 89 6.96 5.58 -7.02
CA MET A 89 6.51 6.55 -6.02
C MET A 89 6.55 7.95 -6.63
N ARG A 90 5.47 8.71 -6.51
CA ARG A 90 5.30 10.03 -7.11
C ARG A 90 4.60 10.98 -6.14
N SER A 91 4.96 12.26 -6.19
CA SER A 91 4.13 13.30 -5.60
C SER A 91 2.89 13.54 -6.46
N LEU A 92 1.85 14.12 -5.87
CA LEU A 92 0.60 14.40 -6.58
C LEU A 92 0.83 15.29 -7.82
N GLU A 93 1.74 16.26 -7.74
CA GLU A 93 2.12 17.14 -8.83
C GLU A 93 2.70 16.38 -10.04
N ASN A 94 3.48 15.35 -9.78
CA ASN A 94 4.11 14.53 -10.82
C ASN A 94 3.13 13.54 -11.50
N ILE A 95 1.95 13.31 -10.92
CA ILE A 95 0.89 12.51 -11.54
C ILE A 95 0.15 13.31 -12.61
N GLU A 96 0.15 14.63 -12.51
CA GLU A 96 -0.43 15.54 -13.51
C GLU A 96 0.33 15.53 -14.85
N GLU A 97 1.54 15.00 -14.89
CA GLU A 97 2.30 14.89 -16.11
C GLU A 97 1.50 14.13 -17.18
N GLN A 98 1.52 14.67 -18.39
CA GLN A 98 0.80 14.10 -19.55
C GLN A 98 1.26 12.70 -19.92
N PHE A 99 2.41 12.25 -19.40
CA PHE A 99 3.06 11.00 -19.75
C PHE A 99 3.08 10.04 -18.57
N ASN A 100 2.27 9.00 -18.64
CA ASN A 100 2.08 8.00 -17.59
C ASN A 100 2.62 6.62 -17.97
N LEU A 101 3.65 6.57 -18.79
CA LEU A 101 4.25 5.31 -19.29
C LEU A 101 4.71 4.38 -18.16
N TYR A 102 5.16 4.92 -17.03
CA TYR A 102 5.57 4.16 -15.84
C TYR A 102 4.43 3.30 -15.25
N MET A 103 3.18 3.66 -15.48
CA MET A 103 2.04 2.89 -15.00
C MET A 103 1.81 1.58 -15.79
N ARG A 104 2.43 1.44 -16.97
CA ARG A 104 2.27 0.27 -17.82
C ARG A 104 2.70 -1.02 -17.12
N THR A 105 3.75 -0.96 -16.33
CA THR A 105 4.34 -2.11 -15.60
C THR A 105 4.10 -2.05 -14.10
N ALA A 106 3.50 -0.97 -13.59
CA ALA A 106 3.30 -0.78 -12.17
C ALA A 106 2.26 -1.76 -11.61
N LEU A 107 2.61 -2.42 -10.52
CA LEU A 107 1.68 -3.16 -9.66
C LEU A 107 1.15 -2.26 -8.53
N PHE A 108 1.94 -1.26 -8.15
CA PHE A 108 1.55 -0.24 -7.19
C PHE A 108 1.94 1.13 -7.71
N LEU A 109 1.09 2.12 -7.51
CA LEU A 109 1.47 3.52 -7.54
C LEU A 109 1.38 4.07 -6.12
N VAL A 110 2.52 4.46 -5.58
CA VAL A 110 2.58 5.14 -4.28
C VAL A 110 2.53 6.63 -4.52
N VAL A 111 1.50 7.28 -3.99
CA VAL A 111 1.32 8.72 -4.06
C VAL A 111 1.74 9.34 -2.75
N ASP A 112 2.88 10.01 -2.75
CA ASP A 112 3.41 10.68 -1.56
C ASP A 112 2.86 12.09 -1.43
N GLU A 113 2.82 12.59 -0.19
CA GLU A 113 2.27 13.91 0.16
C GLU A 113 0.84 14.12 -0.37
N PHE A 114 0.06 13.05 -0.36
CA PHE A 114 -1.29 13.08 -0.89
C PHE A 114 -2.19 14.01 -0.09
N ARG A 115 -2.90 14.87 -0.80
CA ARG A 115 -3.95 15.75 -0.26
C ARG A 115 -5.03 15.96 -1.30
N MET A 116 -6.27 15.76 -0.90
CA MET A 116 -7.45 16.20 -1.63
C MET A 116 -7.96 17.46 -0.95
N GLY A 117 -7.98 18.55 -1.60
CA GLY A 117 -8.60 19.71 -0.99
C GLY A 117 -8.06 21.01 -1.57
N ASP A 118 -8.86 22.01 -1.48
CA ASP A 118 -8.67 23.39 -1.87
C ASP A 118 -8.64 23.67 -3.38
N SER A 119 -9.83 23.91 -3.92
CA SER A 119 -10.16 24.69 -5.13
C SER A 119 -9.34 24.44 -6.42
N GLY A 120 -10.00 24.08 -7.47
CA GLY A 120 -9.52 24.16 -8.84
C GLY A 120 -8.93 22.84 -9.39
N ASN A 121 -7.63 22.73 -9.50
CA ASN A 121 -6.97 21.55 -10.13
C ASN A 121 -6.94 20.33 -9.22
N THR A 122 -6.87 20.51 -7.92
CA THR A 122 -6.75 19.42 -6.94
C THR A 122 -8.03 18.56 -6.85
N GLY A 123 -9.21 19.17 -6.98
CA GLY A 123 -10.48 18.43 -7.04
C GLY A 123 -10.58 17.55 -8.28
N LYS A 124 -10.19 18.04 -9.44
CA LYS A 124 -10.16 17.27 -10.69
C LYS A 124 -9.16 16.11 -10.62
N MET A 125 -8.05 16.30 -9.90
CA MET A 125 -7.05 15.25 -9.70
C MET A 125 -7.57 14.17 -8.77
N ALA A 126 -8.25 14.54 -7.68
CA ALA A 126 -8.90 13.61 -6.79
C ALA A 126 -9.89 12.70 -7.53
N ASP A 127 -10.75 13.29 -8.38
CA ASP A 127 -11.70 12.54 -9.20
C ASP A 127 -11.00 11.62 -10.19
N LYS A 128 -9.93 12.10 -10.83
CA LYS A 128 -9.10 11.28 -11.73
C LYS A 128 -8.50 10.07 -11.00
N LEU A 129 -7.96 10.26 -9.79
CA LEU A 129 -7.42 9.16 -8.98
C LEU A 129 -8.51 8.21 -8.51
N LYS A 130 -9.68 8.72 -8.08
CA LYS A 130 -10.86 7.88 -7.77
C LYS A 130 -11.21 6.97 -8.95
N HIS A 131 -11.26 7.51 -10.16
CA HIS A 131 -11.49 6.73 -11.36
C HIS A 131 -10.38 5.70 -11.59
N GLN A 132 -9.13 6.10 -11.50
CA GLN A 132 -8.01 5.20 -11.72
C GLN A 132 -7.95 4.04 -10.72
N VAL A 133 -8.42 4.20 -9.48
CA VAL A 133 -8.50 3.10 -8.51
C VAL A 133 -9.41 1.98 -9.00
N THR A 134 -10.53 2.30 -9.62
CA THR A 134 -11.55 1.33 -10.03
C THR A 134 -11.56 0.98 -11.52
N GLU A 135 -10.88 1.77 -12.38
CA GLU A 135 -10.85 1.49 -13.81
C GLU A 135 -10.02 0.23 -14.13
N PRO A 136 -10.59 -0.73 -14.89
CA PRO A 136 -9.87 -1.94 -15.29
C PRO A 136 -8.82 -1.69 -16.37
N THR A 137 -8.90 -0.54 -17.04
CA THR A 137 -8.00 -0.15 -18.13
C THR A 137 -7.25 1.12 -17.79
N LEU A 138 -6.15 1.32 -18.46
CA LEU A 138 -5.27 2.48 -18.34
C LEU A 138 -4.99 3.04 -19.73
N THR A 139 -5.33 4.32 -19.94
CA THR A 139 -4.95 5.04 -21.14
C THR A 139 -3.52 5.56 -20.99
N ILE A 140 -2.61 5.04 -21.78
CA ILE A 140 -1.21 5.47 -21.80
C ILE A 140 -0.98 6.46 -22.96
N ARG A 141 -0.33 7.55 -22.63
CA ARG A 141 0.18 8.50 -23.60
C ARG A 141 1.71 8.58 -23.46
N ALA A 142 2.42 8.15 -24.51
CA ALA A 142 3.85 8.37 -24.62
C ALA A 142 4.12 9.59 -25.54
N MET A 143 5.31 10.16 -25.41
CA MET A 143 5.71 11.31 -26.24
C MET A 143 5.64 10.93 -27.72
N ARG A 144 4.96 11.75 -28.54
CA ARG A 144 4.81 11.58 -30.00
C ARG A 144 4.14 10.27 -30.47
N THR A 145 3.34 9.64 -29.60
CA THR A 145 2.57 8.44 -29.97
C THR A 145 1.07 8.67 -29.75
N ASN A 146 0.27 7.83 -30.42
CA ASN A 146 -1.17 7.79 -30.17
C ASN A 146 -1.44 7.25 -28.76
N GLN A 147 -2.58 7.61 -28.20
CA GLN A 147 -3.07 7.02 -26.96
C GLN A 147 -3.35 5.55 -27.17
N ILE A 148 -2.91 4.73 -26.20
CA ILE A 148 -3.13 3.28 -26.18
C ILE A 148 -3.87 2.95 -24.91
N GLU A 149 -4.93 2.16 -25.01
CA GLU A 149 -5.66 1.60 -23.89
C GLU A 149 -5.13 0.19 -23.59
N LEU A 150 -4.74 -0.04 -22.33
CA LEU A 150 -4.17 -1.29 -21.86
C LEU A 150 -4.88 -1.74 -20.57
N PRO A 151 -4.90 -3.04 -20.23
CA PRO A 151 -5.31 -3.49 -18.92
C PRO A 151 -4.49 -2.85 -17.81
N SER A 152 -5.15 -2.43 -16.73
CA SER A 152 -4.51 -1.87 -15.55
C SER A 152 -4.33 -2.92 -14.47
N PHE A 153 -3.09 -3.12 -14.02
CA PHE A 153 -2.75 -3.99 -12.89
C PHE A 153 -2.39 -3.18 -11.64
N CYS A 154 -2.40 -1.86 -11.75
CA CYS A 154 -1.89 -0.95 -10.75
C CYS A 154 -2.87 -0.81 -9.57
N ASN A 155 -2.37 -1.06 -8.36
CA ASN A 155 -3.00 -0.76 -7.09
C ASN A 155 -2.45 0.53 -6.52
N PHE A 156 -3.15 1.18 -5.60
CA PHE A 156 -2.77 2.50 -5.11
C PHE A 156 -2.53 2.48 -3.60
N ILE A 157 -1.45 3.17 -3.18
CA ILE A 157 -1.16 3.48 -1.79
C ILE A 157 -0.92 4.99 -1.70
N PHE A 158 -1.68 5.67 -0.87
CA PHE A 158 -1.59 7.09 -0.62
C PHE A 158 -0.93 7.35 0.72
N LEU A 159 0.12 8.15 0.75
CA LEU A 159 0.80 8.54 1.98
C LEU A 159 0.49 10.00 2.28
N THR A 160 0.09 10.29 3.52
CA THR A 160 -0.19 11.65 3.94
C THR A 160 0.23 11.90 5.38
N ASN A 161 0.67 13.13 5.65
CA ASN A 161 0.96 13.61 7.01
C ASN A 161 -0.22 14.42 7.60
N ARG A 162 -1.27 14.66 6.81
CA ARG A 162 -2.42 15.49 7.21
C ARG A 162 -3.60 14.62 7.60
N ALA A 163 -4.30 15.05 8.65
CA ALA A 163 -5.54 14.40 9.08
C ALA A 163 -6.72 14.70 8.12
N ASP A 164 -6.69 15.88 7.48
CA ASP A 164 -7.70 16.39 6.55
C ASP A 164 -7.33 16.20 5.07
N ALA A 165 -6.45 15.25 4.78
CA ALA A 165 -5.90 15.09 3.43
C ALA A 165 -6.94 14.62 2.41
N VAL A 166 -7.94 13.89 2.83
CA VAL A 166 -8.96 13.26 1.95
C VAL A 166 -10.33 13.47 2.57
N LYS A 167 -11.27 13.93 1.77
CA LYS A 167 -12.68 13.87 2.14
C LYS A 167 -13.27 12.61 1.52
N ILE A 168 -13.53 11.61 2.35
CA ILE A 168 -14.16 10.35 1.94
C ILE A 168 -15.66 10.49 2.14
N GLU A 169 -16.43 10.25 1.09
CA GLU A 169 -17.89 10.23 1.18
C GLU A 169 -18.34 8.96 1.92
N GLU A 170 -19.41 9.07 2.71
CA GLU A 170 -19.99 7.92 3.38
C GLU A 170 -20.35 6.82 2.36
N GLY A 171 -19.92 5.59 2.63
CA GLY A 171 -20.15 4.45 1.73
C GLY A 171 -19.16 4.38 0.53
N ASP A 172 -18.10 5.18 0.52
CA ASP A 172 -17.06 5.03 -0.51
C ASP A 172 -16.39 3.65 -0.41
N ARG A 173 -16.50 2.87 -1.47
CA ARG A 173 -16.04 1.46 -1.55
C ARG A 173 -14.59 1.30 -2.03
N ARG A 174 -13.85 2.40 -2.19
CA ARG A 174 -12.51 2.37 -2.80
C ARG A 174 -11.39 2.40 -1.78
N TYR A 175 -11.57 3.14 -0.69
CA TYR A 175 -10.49 3.48 0.21
C TYR A 175 -10.53 2.65 1.50
N ASN A 176 -9.40 2.02 1.80
CA ASN A 176 -9.05 1.52 3.12
C ASN A 176 -8.24 2.62 3.81
N VAL A 177 -8.57 2.97 5.02
CA VAL A 177 -7.88 4.02 5.79
C VAL A 177 -7.23 3.41 7.00
N ALA A 178 -5.93 3.56 7.11
CA ALA A 178 -5.20 3.20 8.33
C ALA A 178 -5.46 4.27 9.41
N PRO A 179 -5.67 3.87 10.68
CA PRO A 179 -5.68 4.81 11.80
C PRO A 179 -4.43 5.69 11.77
N ARG A 180 -4.61 6.94 12.15
CA ARG A 180 -3.51 7.90 12.14
C ARG A 180 -2.43 7.52 13.14
N GLN A 181 -1.18 7.41 12.68
CA GLN A 181 -0.04 7.19 13.55
C GLN A 181 0.50 8.52 14.07
N GLU A 182 0.43 8.72 15.39
CA GLU A 182 0.88 9.97 16.05
C GLU A 182 2.31 9.88 16.58
N ASN A 183 2.88 8.67 16.73
CA ASN A 183 4.23 8.47 17.24
C ASN A 183 5.21 8.29 16.09
N LYS A 184 6.38 8.93 16.18
CA LYS A 184 7.47 8.65 15.24
C LYS A 184 8.02 7.24 15.45
N LEU A 185 8.55 6.64 14.37
CA LEU A 185 9.14 5.31 14.44
C LEU A 185 10.31 5.24 15.43
N GLU A 186 11.16 6.25 15.48
CA GLU A 186 12.29 6.35 16.41
C GLU A 186 11.87 6.46 17.89
N GLU A 187 10.69 7.03 18.15
CA GLU A 187 10.13 7.14 19.51
C GLU A 187 9.52 5.79 19.96
N ALA A 188 8.82 5.12 19.06
CA ALA A 188 8.20 3.83 19.34
C ALA A 188 9.22 2.67 19.37
N HIS A 189 10.28 2.79 18.58
CA HIS A 189 11.32 1.78 18.41
C HIS A 189 12.70 2.43 18.45
N PRO A 190 13.29 2.62 19.65
CA PRO A 190 14.58 3.31 19.81
C PRO A 190 15.73 2.70 19.00
N ASP A 191 15.70 1.38 18.76
CA ASP A 191 16.63 0.67 17.88
C ASP A 191 16.07 0.43 16.47
N PHE A 192 15.37 1.43 15.90
CA PHE A 192 14.77 1.27 14.58
C PHE A 192 15.81 1.04 13.47
N ILE A 193 17.06 1.47 13.64
CA ILE A 193 18.15 1.22 12.69
C ILE A 193 18.48 -0.28 12.64
N GLY A 194 18.64 -0.94 13.80
CA GLY A 194 18.80 -2.38 13.90
C GLY A 194 17.59 -3.12 13.33
N MET A 195 16.39 -2.69 13.70
CA MET A 195 15.15 -3.24 13.15
C MET A 195 15.08 -3.19 11.62
N LEU A 196 15.59 -2.13 10.97
CA LEU A 196 15.60 -2.05 9.50
C LEU A 196 16.58 -3.04 8.85
N ALA A 197 17.67 -3.40 9.51
CA ALA A 197 18.56 -4.46 9.06
C ALA A 197 17.85 -5.83 9.14
N ASP A 198 17.13 -6.09 10.22
CA ASP A 198 16.34 -7.30 10.41
C ASP A 198 15.16 -7.38 9.43
N VAL A 199 14.48 -6.27 9.16
CA VAL A 199 13.46 -6.16 8.09
C VAL A 199 14.02 -6.65 6.75
N GLN A 200 15.25 -6.24 6.41
CA GLN A 200 15.90 -6.66 5.16
C GLN A 200 16.19 -8.18 5.16
N ALA A 201 16.61 -8.74 6.28
CA ALA A 201 16.88 -10.17 6.43
C ALA A 201 15.59 -11.02 6.35
N GLU A 202 14.45 -10.48 6.76
CA GLU A 202 13.16 -11.16 6.77
C GLU A 202 12.45 -11.18 5.40
N LEU A 203 12.87 -10.40 4.41
CA LEU A 203 12.15 -10.23 3.14
C LEU A 203 11.87 -11.54 2.41
N PHE A 204 12.83 -12.46 2.41
CA PHE A 204 12.65 -13.76 1.76
C PHE A 204 11.54 -14.59 2.44
N ASN A 205 11.54 -14.63 3.77
CA ASN A 205 10.51 -15.32 4.54
C ASN A 205 9.14 -14.64 4.37
N PHE A 206 9.10 -13.31 4.33
CA PHE A 206 7.88 -12.55 4.10
C PHE A 206 7.29 -12.85 2.71
N ALA A 207 8.13 -12.89 1.67
CA ALA A 207 7.70 -13.31 0.33
C ALA A 207 7.10 -14.72 0.34
N GLY A 208 7.74 -15.66 1.04
CA GLY A 208 7.23 -17.03 1.20
C GLY A 208 5.90 -17.09 1.94
N LEU A 209 5.72 -16.26 2.97
CA LEU A 209 4.44 -16.13 3.68
C LEU A 209 3.34 -15.61 2.76
N LEU A 210 3.58 -14.51 2.04
CA LEU A 210 2.59 -13.94 1.11
C LEU A 210 2.22 -14.92 0.00
N GLN A 211 3.19 -15.69 -0.52
CA GLN A 211 2.94 -16.69 -1.56
C GLN A 211 2.03 -17.83 -1.09
N LYS A 212 2.11 -18.20 0.19
CA LYS A 212 1.34 -19.30 0.80
C LYS A 212 0.17 -18.83 1.65
N PHE A 213 -0.04 -17.53 1.74
CA PHE A 213 -1.13 -16.94 2.52
C PHE A 213 -2.48 -17.44 1.99
N GLN A 214 -3.38 -17.81 2.90
CA GLN A 214 -4.74 -18.15 2.53
C GLN A 214 -5.55 -16.87 2.33
N VAL A 215 -5.61 -16.43 1.08
CA VAL A 215 -6.26 -15.18 0.70
C VAL A 215 -7.79 -15.30 0.76
N ASP A 216 -8.44 -14.37 1.43
CA ASP A 216 -9.85 -14.07 1.25
C ASP A 216 -9.98 -13.04 0.10
N GLU A 217 -10.41 -13.51 -1.07
CA GLU A 217 -10.58 -12.66 -2.26
C GLU A 217 -11.63 -11.57 -2.05
N ARG A 218 -12.72 -11.89 -1.35
CA ARG A 218 -13.77 -10.91 -1.07
C ARG A 218 -13.23 -9.77 -0.22
N MET A 219 -12.48 -10.10 0.83
CA MET A 219 -11.81 -9.12 1.69
C MET A 219 -10.85 -8.25 0.87
N ALA A 220 -10.05 -8.83 -0.04
CA ALA A 220 -9.10 -8.08 -0.86
C ALA A 220 -9.76 -7.05 -1.79
N HIS A 221 -10.98 -7.34 -2.25
CA HIS A 221 -11.76 -6.47 -3.14
C HIS A 221 -12.78 -5.56 -2.42
N THR A 222 -12.86 -5.62 -1.10
CA THR A 222 -13.80 -4.84 -0.29
C THR A 222 -13.03 -3.82 0.54
N ALA A 223 -13.45 -2.56 0.48
CA ALA A 223 -12.87 -1.54 1.35
C ALA A 223 -13.29 -1.77 2.81
N LEU A 224 -12.32 -1.60 3.71
CA LEU A 224 -12.53 -1.72 5.15
C LEU A 224 -13.37 -0.54 5.65
N GLU A 225 -14.38 -0.85 6.42
CA GLU A 225 -15.16 0.14 7.16
C GLU A 225 -14.66 0.19 8.60
N ASN A 226 -14.07 1.32 8.98
CA ASN A 226 -13.54 1.57 10.31
C ASN A 226 -13.73 3.03 10.72
N ASP A 227 -13.41 3.36 11.97
CA ASP A 227 -13.59 4.72 12.47
C ASP A 227 -12.63 5.71 11.81
N ALA A 228 -11.41 5.31 11.50
CA ALA A 228 -10.45 6.16 10.79
C ALA A 228 -10.98 6.64 9.43
N LYS A 229 -11.77 5.81 8.74
CA LYS A 229 -12.40 6.17 7.47
C LYS A 229 -13.55 7.15 7.65
N LYS A 230 -14.32 7.04 8.75
CA LYS A 230 -15.43 7.95 9.07
C LYS A 230 -14.95 9.33 9.51
N GLU A 231 -13.74 9.42 10.07
CA GLU A 231 -13.13 10.66 10.55
C GLU A 231 -12.45 11.47 9.43
N MET A 232 -12.31 10.89 8.23
CA MET A 232 -11.72 11.51 7.03
C MET A 232 -12.78 12.16 6.11
#